data_7fc676bb0055be8d6320a5711eee9c4b
#
_entry.id   7fc676bb0055be8d6320a5711eee9c4b
#
_cell.length_a   1.000
_cell.length_b   1.000
_cell.length_c   1.000
_cell.angle_alpha   90.00
_cell.angle_beta   90.00
_cell.angle_gamma   90.00
#
_symmetry.space_group_name_H-M   'P 1'
#
loop_
_entity.id
_entity.type
_entity.pdbx_description
1 polymer ?
#
loop_
_entity_poly.entity_id
_entity_poly.type
_entity_poly.pdbx_seq_one_letter_code
_entity_poly.pdbx_strand_id
1 'polypeptide(L)'
;MAAENNDLRVLIVEDDPMTAEAHADFVGRIPGFTVAGISLGGVAALERFDEFTAAGEPVDLVLLDMNLVDAHGLDVAKRMTSRNTGVDIIAITAVRHLPVVRSAIAVGITQYLIKPFAFATFREKLENQRAFRQGLSGGGELATQESVDSALSALRSVAPGRLPKGLIEETLEAVSAAVREAPAPVSATEVGRTLDLSRVTVRRYLEHLVATRQAVKQPRHGTPGRPEYEYRWA
;
A
#
# COMPACT_ATOMS: atom_id res chain seq x y z
N MET A 1 28.50 1.86 26.51
CA MET A 1 27.96 2.48 25.31
C MET A 1 26.57 1.89 25.13
N ALA A 2 25.54 2.67 25.43
CA ALA A 2 24.16 2.26 25.08
C ALA A 2 24.07 2.22 23.56
N ALA A 3 23.59 1.10 23.00
CA ALA A 3 23.23 1.04 21.60
C ALA A 3 22.19 2.14 21.36
N GLU A 4 22.47 3.11 20.51
CA GLU A 4 21.47 4.07 20.06
C GLU A 4 20.31 3.25 19.53
N ASN A 5 19.18 3.35 20.18
CA ASN A 5 17.96 2.67 19.76
C ASN A 5 17.52 3.34 18.46
N ASN A 6 17.88 2.73 17.34
CA ASN A 6 17.59 3.24 15.98
C ASN A 6 16.19 2.85 15.52
N ASP A 7 15.26 2.61 16.48
CA ASP A 7 13.90 2.28 16.19
C ASP A 7 13.14 3.51 15.68
N LEU A 8 12.36 3.32 14.64
CA LEU A 8 11.51 4.37 14.09
C LEU A 8 10.38 4.69 15.07
N ARG A 9 10.26 5.97 15.42
CA ARG A 9 9.26 6.50 16.35
C ARG A 9 7.92 6.70 15.64
N VAL A 10 6.89 5.98 16.09
CA VAL A 10 5.57 5.93 15.45
C VAL A 10 4.54 6.69 16.29
N LEU A 11 3.89 7.69 15.70
CA LEU A 11 2.70 8.33 16.26
C LEU A 11 1.45 7.68 15.65
N ILE A 12 0.53 7.23 16.50
CA ILE A 12 -0.74 6.65 16.09
C ILE A 12 -1.84 7.70 16.26
N VAL A 13 -2.61 7.93 15.20
CA VAL A 13 -3.71 8.89 15.17
C VAL A 13 -4.99 8.15 14.76
N GLU A 14 -5.87 7.90 15.72
CA GLU A 14 -7.07 7.09 15.59
C GLU A 14 -8.07 7.56 16.65
N ASP A 15 -9.32 7.82 16.31
CA ASP A 15 -10.33 8.33 17.25
C ASP A 15 -11.02 7.23 18.08
N ASP A 16 -10.96 5.98 17.66
CA ASP A 16 -11.39 4.83 18.45
C ASP A 16 -10.25 4.32 19.35
N PRO A 17 -10.38 4.44 20.70
CA PRO A 17 -9.29 4.05 21.62
C PRO A 17 -8.90 2.58 21.51
N MET A 18 -9.87 1.66 21.28
CA MET A 18 -9.58 0.22 21.18
C MET A 18 -8.78 -0.09 19.91
N THR A 19 -9.13 0.58 18.81
CA THR A 19 -8.41 0.46 17.53
C THR A 19 -7.01 1.06 17.66
N ALA A 20 -6.86 2.19 18.32
CA ALA A 20 -5.56 2.83 18.58
C ALA A 20 -4.63 1.93 19.40
N GLU A 21 -5.13 1.32 20.48
CA GLU A 21 -4.38 0.35 21.28
C GLU A 21 -4.00 -0.90 20.47
N ALA A 22 -4.92 -1.43 19.66
CA ALA A 22 -4.61 -2.57 18.80
C ALA A 22 -3.50 -2.24 17.77
N HIS A 23 -3.49 -1.02 17.22
CA HIS A 23 -2.41 -0.56 16.36
C HIS A 23 -1.09 -0.42 17.13
N ALA A 24 -1.12 0.07 18.38
CA ALA A 24 0.06 0.18 19.23
C ALA A 24 0.65 -1.22 19.55
N ASP A 25 -0.19 -2.19 19.87
CA ASP A 25 0.22 -3.58 20.04
C ASP A 25 0.85 -4.16 18.76
N PHE A 26 0.29 -3.83 17.61
CA PHE A 26 0.87 -4.26 16.33
C PHE A 26 2.26 -3.65 16.10
N VAL A 27 2.43 -2.35 16.34
CA VAL A 27 3.73 -1.67 16.24
C VAL A 27 4.74 -2.31 17.19
N GLY A 28 4.38 -2.52 18.45
CA GLY A 28 5.26 -3.09 19.50
C GLY A 28 5.73 -4.51 19.19
N ARG A 29 5.06 -5.22 18.28
CA ARG A 29 5.44 -6.58 17.85
C ARG A 29 6.38 -6.60 16.64
N ILE A 30 6.71 -5.43 16.08
CA ILE A 30 7.56 -5.33 14.90
C ILE A 30 8.92 -4.76 15.30
N PRO A 31 10.02 -5.52 15.21
CA PRO A 31 11.34 -5.02 15.56
C PRO A 31 11.75 -3.79 14.73
N GLY A 32 12.37 -2.82 15.38
CA GLY A 32 12.83 -1.58 14.74
C GLY A 32 11.75 -0.49 14.65
N PHE A 33 10.67 -0.64 15.43
CA PHE A 33 9.65 0.39 15.61
C PHE A 33 9.30 0.55 17.09
N THR A 34 9.04 1.78 17.51
CA THR A 34 8.58 2.11 18.86
C THR A 34 7.40 3.07 18.79
N VAL A 35 6.43 2.89 19.69
CA VAL A 35 5.29 3.81 19.78
C VAL A 35 5.74 5.08 20.50
N ALA A 36 5.78 6.22 19.79
CA ALA A 36 6.05 7.54 20.38
C ALA A 36 4.84 8.05 21.17
N GLY A 37 3.64 7.77 20.68
CA GLY A 37 2.40 8.15 21.34
C GLY A 37 1.16 7.76 20.56
N ILE A 38 0.00 7.95 21.21
CA ILE A 38 -1.33 7.79 20.64
C ILE A 38 -2.05 9.13 20.78
N SER A 39 -2.73 9.55 19.72
CA SER A 39 -3.62 10.71 19.72
C SER A 39 -5.00 10.29 19.22
N LEU A 40 -6.04 10.60 20.01
CA LEU A 40 -7.43 10.20 19.74
C LEU A 40 -8.19 11.26 18.90
N GLY A 41 -7.47 11.99 18.03
CA GLY A 41 -8.03 12.99 17.12
C GLY A 41 -6.95 13.77 16.40
N GLY A 42 -7.34 14.45 15.33
CA GLY A 42 -6.43 15.17 14.44
C GLY A 42 -5.83 16.42 15.07
N VAL A 43 -6.60 17.16 15.87
CA VAL A 43 -6.13 18.36 16.55
C VAL A 43 -5.06 18.00 17.60
N ALA A 44 -5.36 17.04 18.48
CA ALA A 44 -4.43 16.55 19.48
C ALA A 44 -3.17 15.93 18.84
N ALA A 45 -3.31 15.30 17.67
CA ALA A 45 -2.18 14.75 16.94
C ALA A 45 -1.22 15.82 16.45
N LEU A 46 -1.73 16.95 15.97
CA LEU A 46 -0.89 18.07 15.52
C LEU A 46 -0.15 18.72 16.67
N GLU A 47 -0.81 18.93 17.80
CA GLU A 47 -0.19 19.48 19.02
C GLU A 47 0.94 18.57 19.50
N ARG A 48 0.65 17.27 19.63
CA ARG A 48 1.65 16.28 20.07
C ARG A 48 2.83 16.13 19.11
N PHE A 49 2.56 16.21 17.81
CA PHE A 49 3.60 16.20 16.78
C PHE A 49 4.55 17.42 16.93
N ASP A 50 4.01 18.60 17.20
CA ASP A 50 4.77 19.80 17.44
C ASP A 50 5.57 19.72 18.75
N GLU A 51 4.99 19.15 19.82
CA GLU A 51 5.67 18.90 21.10
C GLU A 51 6.89 17.97 20.92
N PHE A 52 6.75 16.86 20.23
CA PHE A 52 7.86 15.95 19.94
C PHE A 52 8.96 16.61 19.14
N THR A 53 8.59 17.42 18.14
CA THR A 53 9.55 18.17 17.33
C THR A 53 10.31 19.19 18.17
N ALA A 54 9.62 19.94 19.04
CA ALA A 54 10.22 20.93 19.93
C ALA A 54 11.13 20.30 21.00
N ALA A 55 10.81 19.10 21.44
CA ALA A 55 11.62 18.34 22.42
C ALA A 55 12.91 17.74 21.80
N GLY A 56 13.10 17.81 20.47
CA GLY A 56 14.21 17.16 19.79
C GLY A 56 14.03 15.63 19.65
N GLU A 57 12.81 15.17 19.81
CA GLU A 57 12.41 13.76 19.69
C GLU A 57 11.42 13.56 18.53
N PRO A 58 11.81 13.83 17.28
CA PRO A 58 10.90 13.84 16.17
C PRO A 58 10.23 12.47 15.95
N VAL A 59 9.02 12.50 15.39
CA VAL A 59 8.29 11.33 14.93
C VAL A 59 8.78 10.98 13.52
N ASP A 60 9.08 9.71 13.30
CA ASP A 60 9.54 9.21 12.01
C ASP A 60 8.38 8.79 11.11
N LEU A 61 7.35 8.21 11.72
CA LEU A 61 6.22 7.64 11.01
C LEU A 61 4.91 7.98 11.72
N VAL A 62 3.90 8.37 10.96
CA VAL A 62 2.53 8.55 11.46
C VAL A 62 1.62 7.49 10.85
N LEU A 63 0.92 6.74 11.70
CA LEU A 63 -0.22 5.92 11.31
C LEU A 63 -1.47 6.77 11.47
N LEU A 64 -2.09 7.18 10.37
CA LEU A 64 -3.15 8.18 10.38
C LEU A 64 -4.47 7.61 9.87
N ASP A 65 -5.48 7.56 10.73
CA ASP A 65 -6.85 7.34 10.25
C ASP A 65 -7.31 8.54 9.43
N MET A 66 -7.87 8.25 8.28
CA MET A 66 -8.39 9.28 7.37
C MET A 66 -9.77 9.80 7.77
N ASN A 67 -10.49 9.10 8.67
CA ASN A 67 -11.86 9.40 9.09
C ASN A 67 -11.91 9.75 10.58
N LEU A 68 -11.19 10.77 10.99
CA LEU A 68 -11.26 11.26 12.37
C LEU A 68 -12.54 12.08 12.59
N VAL A 69 -13.05 12.08 13.82
CA VAL A 69 -14.27 12.80 14.20
C VAL A 69 -14.08 14.33 14.16
N ASP A 70 -12.88 14.82 14.52
CA ASP A 70 -12.56 16.23 14.69
C ASP A 70 -11.86 16.89 13.50
N ALA A 71 -11.32 16.09 12.57
CA ALA A 71 -10.58 16.59 11.43
C ALA A 71 -10.57 15.60 10.26
N HIS A 72 -10.39 16.11 9.05
CA HIS A 72 -10.16 15.24 7.90
C HIS A 72 -8.68 14.84 7.84
N GLY A 73 -8.38 13.53 7.78
CA GLY A 73 -7.00 13.01 7.79
C GLY A 73 -6.08 13.63 6.74
N LEU A 74 -6.61 14.00 5.55
CA LEU A 74 -5.81 14.71 4.54
C LEU A 74 -5.33 16.08 5.01
N ASP A 75 -6.13 16.80 5.80
CA ASP A 75 -5.73 18.13 6.31
C ASP A 75 -4.70 17.99 7.42
N VAL A 76 -4.83 16.96 8.27
CA VAL A 76 -3.82 16.60 9.26
C VAL A 76 -2.48 16.24 8.57
N ALA A 77 -2.53 15.36 7.57
CA ALA A 77 -1.37 14.98 6.79
C ALA A 77 -0.67 16.18 6.15
N LYS A 78 -1.43 17.08 5.49
CA LYS A 78 -0.89 18.33 4.91
C LYS A 78 -0.16 19.16 5.92
N ARG A 79 -0.75 19.35 7.11
CA ARG A 79 -0.15 20.16 8.16
C ARG A 79 1.13 19.55 8.71
N MET A 80 1.18 18.21 8.87
CA MET A 80 2.39 17.52 9.31
C MET A 80 3.51 17.60 8.26
N THR A 81 3.19 17.29 7.00
CA THR A 81 4.20 17.32 5.91
C THR A 81 4.70 18.73 5.61
N SER A 82 3.87 19.78 5.78
CA SER A 82 4.30 21.18 5.57
C SER A 82 5.35 21.67 6.56
N ARG A 83 5.57 20.96 7.68
CA ARG A 83 6.61 21.28 8.68
C ARG A 83 8.01 20.84 8.26
N ASN A 84 8.13 20.15 7.12
CA ASN A 84 9.40 19.70 6.54
C ASN A 84 10.31 18.91 7.52
N THR A 85 9.67 18.09 8.37
CA THR A 85 10.36 17.28 9.40
C THR A 85 10.89 15.95 8.86
N GLY A 86 10.60 15.62 7.60
CA GLY A 86 10.92 14.31 7.01
C GLY A 86 10.05 13.16 7.55
N VAL A 87 8.88 13.49 8.13
CA VAL A 87 7.93 12.48 8.61
C VAL A 87 7.27 11.74 7.45
N ASP A 88 7.18 10.43 7.59
CA ASP A 88 6.41 9.58 6.68
C ASP A 88 5.00 9.35 7.22
N ILE A 89 4.02 9.18 6.33
CA ILE A 89 2.64 8.95 6.73
C ILE A 89 2.10 7.70 6.02
N ILE A 90 1.60 6.75 6.82
CA ILE A 90 0.78 5.63 6.34
C ILE A 90 -0.67 5.95 6.66
N ALA A 91 -1.50 6.14 5.63
CA ALA A 91 -2.93 6.35 5.81
C ALA A 91 -3.64 5.02 6.10
N ILE A 92 -4.47 5.02 7.12
CA ILE A 92 -5.36 3.92 7.48
C ILE A 92 -6.79 4.37 7.14
N THR A 93 -7.55 3.60 6.36
CA THR A 93 -8.85 4.05 5.88
C THR A 93 -9.80 2.91 5.52
N ALA A 94 -11.09 3.11 5.71
CA ALA A 94 -12.13 2.25 5.15
C ALA A 94 -12.48 2.60 3.69
N VAL A 95 -12.02 3.77 3.20
CA VAL A 95 -12.38 4.31 1.89
C VAL A 95 -11.54 3.68 0.78
N ARG A 96 -12.22 3.17 -0.27
CA ARG A 96 -11.60 2.51 -1.43
C ARG A 96 -11.69 3.37 -2.72
N HIS A 97 -12.02 4.66 -2.59
CA HIS A 97 -12.20 5.53 -3.76
C HIS A 97 -10.87 6.07 -4.28
N LEU A 98 -10.53 5.74 -5.52
CA LEU A 98 -9.30 6.17 -6.21
C LEU A 98 -9.03 7.70 -6.18
N PRO A 99 -10.03 8.60 -6.29
CA PRO A 99 -9.79 10.04 -6.17
C PRO A 99 -9.18 10.45 -4.82
N VAL A 100 -9.64 9.84 -3.72
CA VAL A 100 -9.13 10.09 -2.36
C VAL A 100 -7.67 9.63 -2.24
N VAL A 101 -7.35 8.46 -2.80
CA VAL A 101 -5.98 7.93 -2.84
C VAL A 101 -5.04 8.85 -3.62
N ARG A 102 -5.48 9.40 -4.76
CA ARG A 102 -4.68 10.36 -5.54
C ARG A 102 -4.39 11.65 -4.78
N SER A 103 -5.41 12.20 -4.10
CA SER A 103 -5.24 13.40 -3.26
C SER A 103 -4.25 13.16 -2.13
N ALA A 104 -4.24 11.98 -1.55
CA ALA A 104 -3.36 11.62 -0.46
C ALA A 104 -1.90 11.47 -0.92
N ILE A 105 -1.64 10.88 -2.08
CA ILE A 105 -0.30 10.82 -2.69
C ILE A 105 0.24 12.23 -2.93
N ALA A 106 -0.60 13.16 -3.40
CA ALA A 106 -0.22 14.55 -3.64
C ALA A 106 0.17 15.31 -2.34
N VAL A 107 -0.26 14.83 -1.19
CA VAL A 107 0.00 15.41 0.14
C VAL A 107 1.24 14.79 0.81
N GLY A 108 1.86 13.77 0.19
CA GLY A 108 3.05 13.12 0.75
C GLY A 108 2.72 11.89 1.60
N ILE A 109 1.52 11.33 1.52
CA ILE A 109 1.21 10.03 2.11
C ILE A 109 1.97 8.96 1.32
N THR A 110 2.83 8.23 2.01
CA THR A 110 3.75 7.26 1.40
C THR A 110 3.10 5.91 1.16
N GLN A 111 2.20 5.48 2.02
CA GLN A 111 1.52 4.19 1.92
C GLN A 111 0.07 4.23 2.43
N TYR A 112 -0.69 3.18 2.07
CA TYR A 112 -2.09 2.99 2.42
C TYR A 112 -2.34 1.62 3.04
N LEU A 113 -3.18 1.60 4.11
CA LEU A 113 -3.78 0.43 4.71
C LEU A 113 -5.31 0.55 4.63
N ILE A 114 -5.96 -0.41 3.99
CA ILE A 114 -7.43 -0.41 3.85
C ILE A 114 -8.03 -1.33 4.92
N LYS A 115 -8.83 -0.78 5.84
CA LYS A 115 -9.58 -1.54 6.86
C LYS A 115 -10.65 -2.43 6.20
N PRO A 116 -10.88 -3.68 6.66
CA PRO A 116 -10.11 -4.39 7.68
C PRO A 116 -8.83 -5.04 7.11
N PHE A 117 -7.76 -5.05 7.88
CA PHE A 117 -6.49 -5.68 7.52
C PHE A 117 -5.98 -6.65 8.61
N ALA A 118 -5.16 -7.61 8.20
CA ALA A 118 -4.50 -8.52 9.12
C ALA A 118 -3.16 -7.97 9.59
N PHE A 119 -2.65 -8.45 10.73
CA PHE A 119 -1.32 -8.10 11.24
C PHE A 119 -0.20 -8.30 10.20
N ALA A 120 -0.27 -9.36 9.39
CA ALA A 120 0.73 -9.60 8.35
C ALA A 120 0.82 -8.46 7.33
N THR A 121 -0.33 -7.92 6.89
CA THR A 121 -0.37 -6.78 5.97
C THR A 121 0.12 -5.49 6.64
N PHE A 122 -0.23 -5.27 7.91
CA PHE A 122 0.25 -4.14 8.69
C PHE A 122 1.78 -4.17 8.82
N ARG A 123 2.32 -5.32 9.25
CA ARG A 123 3.77 -5.53 9.38
C ARG A 123 4.50 -5.27 8.07
N GLU A 124 4.02 -5.84 6.97
CA GLU A 124 4.60 -5.64 5.64
C GLU A 124 4.70 -4.16 5.27
N LYS A 125 3.67 -3.37 5.55
CA LYS A 125 3.67 -1.94 5.25
C LYS A 125 4.71 -1.17 6.06
N LEU A 126 4.85 -1.47 7.34
CA LEU A 126 5.87 -0.85 8.19
C LEU A 126 7.28 -1.27 7.76
N GLU A 127 7.51 -2.55 7.49
CA GLU A 127 8.81 -3.05 7.03
C GLU A 127 9.22 -2.42 5.68
N ASN A 128 8.27 -2.27 4.75
CA ASN A 128 8.51 -1.58 3.48
C ASN A 128 8.84 -0.10 3.69
N GLN A 129 8.18 0.58 4.64
CA GLN A 129 8.48 1.96 4.96
C GLN A 129 9.88 2.11 5.55
N ARG A 130 10.30 1.21 6.44
CA ARG A 130 11.66 1.19 6.98
C ARG A 130 12.70 0.96 5.89
N ALA A 131 12.47 0.00 5.00
CA ALA A 131 13.36 -0.28 3.88
C ALA A 131 13.50 0.92 2.94
N PHE A 132 12.42 1.63 2.67
CA PHE A 132 12.41 2.87 1.91
C PHE A 132 13.29 3.95 2.55
N ARG A 133 13.12 4.22 3.85
CA ARG A 133 13.97 5.19 4.58
C ARG A 133 15.44 4.79 4.57
N GLN A 134 15.75 3.53 4.81
CA GLN A 134 17.13 3.02 4.79
C GLN A 134 17.75 3.16 3.40
N GLY A 135 16.99 2.90 2.33
CA GLY A 135 17.43 3.09 0.96
C GLY A 135 17.76 4.54 0.60
N LEU A 136 17.06 5.52 1.22
CA LEU A 136 17.35 6.94 1.08
C LEU A 136 18.50 7.41 1.97
N SER A 137 18.71 6.79 3.13
CA SER A 137 19.73 7.17 4.13
C SER A 137 21.10 6.55 3.85
N GLY A 138 21.18 5.50 3.06
CA GLY A 138 22.39 4.71 2.77
C GLY A 138 23.30 5.27 1.68
N GLY A 139 22.98 6.42 1.10
CA GLY A 139 23.77 7.06 0.06
C GLY A 139 24.47 8.32 0.54
N GLY A 140 25.79 8.39 0.45
CA GLY A 140 26.50 9.65 0.43
C GLY A 140 25.95 10.59 -0.65
N GLU A 141 26.46 11.80 -0.81
CA GLU A 141 25.96 12.91 -1.66
C GLU A 141 25.44 12.58 -3.08
N LEU A 142 25.58 11.33 -3.54
CA LEU A 142 25.11 10.83 -4.83
C LEU A 142 24.30 9.55 -4.64
N ALA A 143 22.97 9.66 -4.66
CA ALA A 143 22.09 8.48 -4.77
C ALA A 143 22.35 7.77 -6.10
N THR A 144 22.67 6.47 -6.06
CA THR A 144 22.77 5.67 -7.29
C THR A 144 21.37 5.37 -7.84
N GLN A 145 21.24 5.19 -9.15
CA GLN A 145 19.96 4.79 -9.76
C GLN A 145 19.40 3.55 -9.09
N GLU A 146 20.24 2.58 -8.73
CA GLU A 146 19.84 1.35 -8.04
C GLU A 146 19.25 1.62 -6.65
N SER A 147 19.81 2.56 -5.87
CA SER A 147 19.26 2.92 -4.55
C SER A 147 17.91 3.61 -4.67
N VAL A 148 17.73 4.48 -5.65
CA VAL A 148 16.45 5.14 -5.95
C VAL A 148 15.40 4.13 -6.42
N ASP A 149 15.76 3.25 -7.34
CA ASP A 149 14.85 2.23 -7.87
C ASP A 149 14.45 1.22 -6.79
N SER A 150 15.37 0.85 -5.90
CA SER A 150 15.10 -0.02 -4.75
C SER A 150 14.14 0.64 -3.76
N ALA A 151 14.38 1.92 -3.41
CA ALA A 151 13.52 2.68 -2.51
C ALA A 151 12.10 2.84 -3.11
N LEU A 152 11.99 3.22 -4.38
CA LEU A 152 10.72 3.33 -5.07
C LEU A 152 9.99 1.98 -5.22
N SER A 153 10.73 0.89 -5.38
CA SER A 153 10.16 -0.46 -5.42
C SER A 153 9.58 -0.87 -4.07
N ALA A 154 10.24 -0.52 -2.96
CA ALA A 154 9.72 -0.77 -1.61
C ALA A 154 8.38 -0.06 -1.37
N LEU A 155 8.20 1.16 -1.86
CA LEU A 155 6.91 1.87 -1.80
C LEU A 155 5.85 1.29 -2.75
N ARG A 156 6.28 0.79 -3.90
CA ARG A 156 5.39 0.21 -4.92
C ARG A 156 4.99 -1.22 -4.64
N SER A 157 5.60 -1.88 -3.68
CA SER A 157 5.20 -3.22 -3.28
C SER A 157 3.77 -3.20 -2.69
N VAL A 158 2.81 -3.10 -3.60
CA VAL A 158 1.58 -3.86 -3.46
C VAL A 158 2.08 -5.29 -3.37
N ALA A 159 1.95 -5.91 -2.20
CA ALA A 159 2.49 -7.23 -1.92
C ALA A 159 2.36 -8.16 -3.13
N PRO A 160 3.45 -8.70 -3.66
CA PRO A 160 3.34 -9.93 -4.41
C PRO A 160 3.02 -11.00 -3.37
N GLY A 161 1.77 -11.45 -3.29
CA GLY A 161 1.58 -12.65 -2.51
C GLY A 161 0.36 -12.79 -1.64
N ARG A 162 -0.71 -12.05 -1.83
CA ARG A 162 -2.01 -12.59 -1.45
C ARG A 162 -2.99 -12.37 -2.58
N LEU A 163 -3.08 -13.39 -3.43
CA LEU A 163 -4.14 -13.50 -4.42
C LEU A 163 -5.50 -13.22 -3.75
N PRO A 164 -6.39 -12.47 -4.39
CA PRO A 164 -7.75 -12.28 -3.91
C PRO A 164 -8.38 -13.62 -3.52
N LYS A 165 -9.20 -13.66 -2.47
CA LYS A 165 -9.87 -14.89 -2.03
C LYS A 165 -10.45 -15.66 -3.23
N GLY A 166 -10.00 -16.92 -3.40
CA GLY A 166 -10.42 -17.82 -4.46
C GLY A 166 -9.58 -17.74 -5.74
N LEU A 167 -8.46 -17.04 -5.76
CA LEU A 167 -7.40 -17.22 -6.74
C LEU A 167 -6.28 -18.07 -6.13
N ILE A 168 -5.72 -18.96 -6.94
CA ILE A 168 -4.63 -19.88 -6.59
C ILE A 168 -3.43 -19.49 -7.46
N GLU A 169 -2.22 -19.45 -6.88
CA GLU A 169 -1.02 -18.96 -7.54
C GLU A 169 -0.64 -19.78 -8.76
N GLU A 170 -0.72 -21.10 -8.64
CA GLU A 170 -0.48 -22.04 -9.73
C GLU A 170 -1.41 -21.81 -10.94
N THR A 171 -2.70 -21.53 -10.67
CA THR A 171 -3.67 -21.21 -11.72
C THR A 171 -3.43 -19.82 -12.32
N LEU A 172 -2.98 -18.84 -11.51
CA LEU A 172 -2.62 -17.51 -12.01
C LEU A 172 -1.41 -17.61 -12.96
N GLU A 173 -0.43 -18.40 -12.59
CA GLU A 173 0.77 -18.62 -13.41
C GLU A 173 0.40 -19.28 -14.76
N ALA A 174 -0.44 -20.31 -14.73
CA ALA A 174 -0.95 -20.97 -15.94
C ALA A 174 -1.74 -20.01 -16.85
N VAL A 175 -2.64 -19.19 -16.29
CA VAL A 175 -3.40 -18.19 -17.04
C VAL A 175 -2.48 -17.10 -17.60
N SER A 176 -1.48 -16.65 -16.82
CA SER A 176 -0.50 -15.67 -17.26
C SER A 176 0.34 -16.17 -18.42
N ALA A 177 0.82 -17.41 -18.34
CA ALA A 177 1.57 -18.07 -19.41
C ALA A 177 0.71 -18.18 -20.69
N ALA A 178 -0.53 -18.63 -20.57
CA ALA A 178 -1.44 -18.75 -21.71
C ALA A 178 -1.71 -17.41 -22.42
N VAL A 179 -1.80 -16.29 -21.68
CA VAL A 179 -1.97 -14.96 -22.29
C VAL A 179 -0.68 -14.44 -22.89
N ARG A 180 0.48 -14.70 -22.25
CA ARG A 180 1.79 -14.25 -22.71
C ARG A 180 2.24 -14.93 -24.00
N GLU A 181 1.96 -16.24 -24.09
CA GLU A 181 2.37 -17.08 -25.23
C GLU A 181 1.38 -17.01 -26.41
N ALA A 182 0.22 -16.41 -26.19
CA ALA A 182 -0.78 -16.29 -27.23
C ALA A 182 -0.31 -15.37 -28.39
N PRO A 183 -0.38 -15.80 -29.64
CA PRO A 183 0.05 -15.00 -30.81
C PRO A 183 -0.89 -13.83 -31.09
N ALA A 184 -2.08 -13.79 -30.50
CA ALA A 184 -3.10 -12.76 -30.66
C ALA A 184 -3.90 -12.60 -29.35
N PRO A 185 -4.65 -11.49 -29.16
CA PRO A 185 -5.50 -11.31 -28.00
C PRO A 185 -6.49 -12.47 -27.81
N VAL A 186 -6.62 -12.98 -26.58
CA VAL A 186 -7.41 -14.16 -26.24
C VAL A 186 -8.59 -13.82 -25.35
N SER A 187 -9.70 -14.50 -25.52
CA SER A 187 -10.88 -14.40 -24.66
C SER A 187 -10.79 -15.35 -23.45
N ALA A 188 -11.58 -15.05 -22.40
CA ALA A 188 -11.68 -15.94 -21.24
C ALA A 188 -12.18 -17.36 -21.61
N THR A 189 -12.95 -17.48 -22.70
CA THR A 189 -13.44 -18.76 -23.21
C THR A 189 -12.30 -19.56 -23.87
N GLU A 190 -11.44 -18.90 -24.64
CA GLU A 190 -10.30 -19.54 -25.32
C GLU A 190 -9.28 -20.04 -24.30
N VAL A 191 -8.88 -19.18 -23.35
CA VAL A 191 -7.96 -19.57 -22.26
C VAL A 191 -8.56 -20.70 -21.41
N GLY A 192 -9.87 -20.62 -21.11
CA GLY A 192 -10.56 -21.67 -20.34
C GLY A 192 -10.51 -23.02 -21.03
N ARG A 193 -10.66 -23.05 -22.37
CA ARG A 193 -10.58 -24.27 -23.17
C ARG A 193 -9.14 -24.84 -23.18
N THR A 194 -8.14 -23.98 -23.23
CA THR A 194 -6.72 -24.38 -23.23
C THR A 194 -6.30 -25.00 -21.88
N LEU A 195 -6.82 -24.44 -20.77
CA LEU A 195 -6.41 -24.83 -19.41
C LEU A 195 -7.41 -25.77 -18.71
N ASP A 196 -8.46 -26.20 -19.40
CA ASP A 196 -9.58 -27.00 -18.84
C ASP A 196 -10.22 -26.33 -17.61
N LEU A 197 -10.39 -24.99 -17.68
CA LEU A 197 -10.99 -24.18 -16.63
C LEU A 197 -12.30 -23.55 -17.09
N SER A 198 -13.21 -23.31 -16.14
CA SER A 198 -14.44 -22.58 -16.46
C SER A 198 -14.14 -21.15 -16.91
N ARG A 199 -14.90 -20.62 -17.88
CA ARG A 199 -14.83 -19.22 -18.34
C ARG A 199 -14.91 -18.24 -17.16
N VAL A 200 -15.75 -18.54 -16.17
CA VAL A 200 -15.93 -17.68 -14.99
C VAL A 200 -14.67 -17.64 -14.13
N THR A 201 -14.05 -18.80 -13.95
CA THR A 201 -12.78 -18.93 -13.24
C THR A 201 -11.71 -18.11 -13.95
N VAL A 202 -11.45 -18.38 -15.22
CA VAL A 202 -10.42 -17.70 -16.01
C VAL A 202 -10.64 -16.20 -16.04
N ARG A 203 -11.88 -15.73 -16.20
CA ARG A 203 -12.19 -14.29 -16.19
C ARG A 203 -11.72 -13.60 -14.90
N ARG A 204 -11.84 -14.26 -13.74
CA ARG A 204 -11.37 -13.69 -12.46
C ARG A 204 -9.85 -13.49 -12.46
N TYR A 205 -9.09 -14.42 -13.02
CA TYR A 205 -7.64 -14.30 -13.15
C TYR A 205 -7.26 -13.23 -14.16
N LEU A 206 -7.91 -13.16 -15.30
CA LEU A 206 -7.67 -12.15 -16.35
C LEU A 206 -7.98 -10.73 -15.84
N GLU A 207 -9.09 -10.54 -15.10
CA GLU A 207 -9.40 -9.25 -14.46
C GLU A 207 -8.35 -8.88 -13.40
N HIS A 208 -7.79 -9.86 -12.68
CA HIS A 208 -6.68 -9.63 -11.77
C HIS A 208 -5.41 -9.18 -12.52
N LEU A 209 -5.04 -9.82 -13.62
CA LEU A 209 -3.91 -9.43 -14.47
C LEU A 209 -4.08 -8.02 -15.06
N VAL A 210 -5.30 -7.62 -15.40
CA VAL A 210 -5.62 -6.26 -15.83
C VAL A 210 -5.46 -5.27 -14.67
N ALA A 211 -5.96 -5.60 -13.49
CA ALA A 211 -5.86 -4.77 -12.29
C ALA A 211 -4.40 -4.55 -11.87
N THR A 212 -3.55 -5.56 -12.07
CA THR A 212 -2.10 -5.50 -11.80
C THR A 212 -1.27 -4.99 -12.99
N ARG A 213 -1.92 -4.54 -14.08
CA ARG A 213 -1.31 -3.99 -15.29
C ARG A 213 -0.40 -4.99 -16.04
N GLN A 214 -0.59 -6.27 -15.85
CA GLN A 214 0.12 -7.32 -16.57
C GLN A 214 -0.58 -7.69 -17.88
N ALA A 215 -1.87 -7.38 -18.00
CA ALA A 215 -2.62 -7.55 -19.23
C ALA A 215 -3.49 -6.33 -19.56
N VAL A 216 -3.78 -6.16 -20.85
CA VAL A 216 -4.68 -5.13 -21.37
C VAL A 216 -5.96 -5.81 -21.85
N LYS A 217 -7.12 -5.24 -21.46
CA LYS A 217 -8.44 -5.70 -21.83
C LYS A 217 -9.02 -4.79 -22.92
N GLN A 218 -9.56 -5.37 -23.97
CA GLN A 218 -10.24 -4.65 -25.04
C GLN A 218 -11.53 -5.36 -25.47
N PRO A 219 -12.52 -4.63 -26.03
CA PRO A 219 -13.71 -5.26 -26.59
C PRO A 219 -13.37 -6.05 -27.86
N ARG A 220 -13.90 -7.25 -27.98
CA ARG A 220 -13.79 -8.04 -29.22
C ARG A 220 -14.94 -7.67 -30.16
N HIS A 221 -14.61 -7.09 -31.32
CA HIS A 221 -15.59 -6.75 -32.35
C HIS A 221 -15.77 -7.90 -33.33
N GLY A 222 -17.02 -8.14 -33.75
CA GLY A 222 -17.30 -9.05 -34.89
C GLY A 222 -18.00 -10.37 -34.56
N THR A 223 -18.40 -10.63 -33.31
CA THR A 223 -19.26 -11.78 -32.97
C THR A 223 -20.70 -11.32 -32.72
N PRO A 224 -21.71 -11.95 -33.39
CA PRO A 224 -23.11 -11.67 -33.07
C PRO A 224 -23.40 -12.16 -31.63
N GLY A 225 -23.90 -11.28 -30.75
CA GLY A 225 -24.27 -11.64 -29.38
C GLY A 225 -23.76 -10.61 -28.36
N ARG A 226 -23.72 -11.02 -27.09
CA ARG A 226 -23.25 -10.15 -25.98
C ARG A 226 -21.76 -9.84 -26.17
N PRO A 227 -21.33 -8.57 -26.02
CA PRO A 227 -19.93 -8.19 -26.20
C PRO A 227 -18.99 -9.09 -25.39
N GLU A 228 -18.03 -9.70 -26.06
CA GLU A 228 -16.96 -10.48 -25.43
C GLU A 228 -15.73 -9.60 -25.29
N TYR A 229 -14.94 -9.80 -24.22
CA TYR A 229 -13.67 -9.13 -24.03
C TYR A 229 -12.53 -10.07 -24.37
N GLU A 230 -11.48 -9.50 -24.94
CA GLU A 230 -10.22 -10.18 -25.17
C GLU A 230 -9.08 -9.48 -24.41
N TYR A 231 -8.06 -10.26 -24.12
CA TYR A 231 -6.96 -9.88 -23.25
C TYR A 231 -5.65 -10.12 -23.96
N ARG A 232 -4.73 -9.20 -23.84
CA ARG A 232 -3.37 -9.26 -24.37
C ARG A 232 -2.39 -8.99 -23.26
N TRP A 233 -1.25 -9.64 -23.29
CA TRP A 233 -0.16 -9.30 -22.37
C TRP A 233 0.32 -7.85 -22.61
N ALA A 234 0.63 -7.09 -21.52
CA ALA A 234 1.00 -5.68 -21.57
C ALA A 234 2.40 -5.46 -22.12
#